data_7ebf3a77038d8057889c20da9020f249
#
_entry.id   7ebf3a77038d8057889c20da9020f249
#
_cell.length_a   1.000
_cell.length_b   1.000
_cell.length_c   1.000
_cell.angle_alpha   90.00
_cell.angle_beta   90.00
_cell.angle_gamma   90.00
#
_symmetry.space_group_name_H-M   'P 1'
#
loop_
_entity.id
_entity.type
_entity.pdbx_description
1 polymer ?
#
loop_
_entity_poly.entity_id
_entity_poly.type
_entity_poly.pdbx_seq_one_letter_code
_entity_poly.pdbx_strand_id
1 'polypeptide(L)'
;MCGNASRCVGKYVYERGLTTRTQIKLLTLSGIKTLQLHVYNNVVKSVTVDMGEPLFEDERLYRRGEMEIAGCFVSMGNPHYVIFTDNVDEVESKGRGLENHPAFPQRANIEFAEMRPDGIRVRVWERGSGITQACGTGACAVAVAACKTGRAGRKNRIIMDGGVLEIEWRESDGHVYMTGPAEFVFEGEMEIED
;
A
#
# COMPACT_ATOMS: atom_id res chain seq x y z
N MET A 1 5.38 0.00 -8.55
CA MET A 1 4.31 -1.01 -8.81
C MET A 1 3.03 -0.54 -8.11
N CYS A 2 1.86 -0.76 -8.70
CA CYS A 2 0.57 -0.40 -8.11
C CYS A 2 -0.15 -1.66 -7.61
N GLY A 3 -0.28 -1.81 -6.29
CA GLY A 3 -0.91 -2.97 -5.68
C GLY A 3 -2.41 -3.09 -5.99
N ASN A 4 -3.11 -1.95 -6.12
CA ASN A 4 -4.52 -1.93 -6.49
C ASN A 4 -4.71 -2.48 -7.92
N ALA A 5 -3.93 -1.97 -8.88
CA ALA A 5 -3.97 -2.47 -10.27
C ALA A 5 -3.61 -3.96 -10.36
N SER A 6 -2.64 -4.43 -9.58
CA SER A 6 -2.26 -5.85 -9.56
C SER A 6 -3.43 -6.75 -9.14
N ARG A 7 -4.21 -6.34 -8.12
CA ARG A 7 -5.42 -7.08 -7.71
C ARG A 7 -6.49 -7.09 -8.81
N CYS A 8 -6.73 -5.94 -9.45
CA CYS A 8 -7.68 -5.83 -10.55
C CYS A 8 -7.28 -6.72 -11.74
N VAL A 9 -5.99 -6.73 -12.13
CA VAL A 9 -5.49 -7.62 -13.18
C VAL A 9 -5.72 -9.08 -12.82
N GLY A 10 -5.39 -9.49 -11.57
CA GLY A 10 -5.59 -10.86 -11.10
C GLY A 10 -7.05 -11.31 -11.24
N LYS A 11 -8.01 -10.50 -10.75
CA LYS A 11 -9.44 -10.76 -10.88
C LYS A 11 -9.87 -10.81 -12.35
N TYR A 12 -9.46 -9.82 -13.14
CA TYR A 12 -9.83 -9.70 -14.55
C TYR A 12 -9.44 -10.93 -15.37
N VAL A 13 -8.17 -11.35 -15.31
CA VAL A 13 -7.70 -12.46 -16.16
C VAL A 13 -8.34 -13.79 -15.76
N TYR A 14 -8.68 -13.98 -14.51
CA TYR A 14 -9.35 -15.19 -14.04
C TYR A 14 -10.83 -15.21 -14.45
N GLU A 15 -11.59 -14.17 -14.14
CA GLU A 15 -13.04 -14.13 -14.38
C GLU A 15 -13.40 -13.96 -15.86
N ARG A 16 -12.47 -13.44 -16.69
CA ARG A 16 -12.59 -13.44 -18.16
C ARG A 16 -12.13 -14.74 -18.82
N GLY A 17 -11.76 -15.75 -18.04
CA GLY A 17 -11.35 -17.06 -18.56
C GLY A 17 -10.01 -17.08 -19.29
N LEU A 18 -9.17 -16.04 -19.13
CA LEU A 18 -7.83 -15.98 -19.71
C LEU A 18 -6.85 -16.91 -18.99
N THR A 19 -7.19 -17.34 -17.79
CA THR A 19 -6.46 -18.34 -17.02
C THR A 19 -7.39 -19.06 -16.03
N THR A 20 -7.06 -20.32 -15.71
CA THR A 20 -7.72 -21.09 -14.65
C THR A 20 -6.86 -21.16 -13.38
N ARG A 21 -5.66 -20.58 -13.42
CA ARG A 21 -4.72 -20.63 -12.29
C ARG A 21 -5.12 -19.61 -11.23
N THR A 22 -5.10 -20.02 -9.97
CA THR A 22 -5.30 -19.14 -8.82
C THR A 22 -4.02 -18.48 -8.34
N GLN A 23 -2.85 -18.95 -8.79
CA GLN A 23 -1.57 -18.28 -8.58
C GLN A 23 -1.06 -17.73 -9.91
N ILE A 24 -0.81 -16.43 -9.96
CA ILE A 24 -0.41 -15.70 -11.17
C ILE A 24 0.90 -14.97 -10.92
N LYS A 25 1.81 -15.03 -11.89
CA LYS A 25 3.01 -14.19 -11.92
C LYS A 25 2.78 -13.03 -12.87
N LEU A 26 2.74 -11.82 -12.32
CA LEU A 26 2.53 -10.58 -13.07
C LEU A 26 3.88 -9.87 -13.28
N LEU A 27 4.29 -9.70 -14.55
CA LEU A 27 5.46 -8.89 -14.89
C LEU A 27 5.11 -7.40 -14.77
N THR A 28 5.90 -6.68 -13.99
CA THR A 28 5.77 -5.23 -13.77
C THR A 28 7.12 -4.54 -13.96
N LEU A 29 7.13 -3.21 -14.06
CA LEU A 29 8.37 -2.42 -14.07
C LEU A 29 9.21 -2.59 -12.79
N SER A 30 8.58 -3.03 -11.68
CA SER A 30 9.26 -3.34 -10.40
C SER A 30 9.55 -4.83 -10.24
N GLY A 31 9.66 -5.57 -11.35
CA GLY A 31 9.90 -7.01 -11.36
C GLY A 31 8.62 -7.85 -11.34
N ILE A 32 8.81 -9.17 -11.22
CA ILE A 32 7.70 -10.13 -11.17
C ILE A 32 7.04 -10.07 -9.79
N LYS A 33 5.70 -9.93 -9.80
CA LYS A 33 4.88 -9.99 -8.59
C LYS A 33 4.03 -11.26 -8.59
N THR A 34 4.00 -11.95 -7.47
CA THR A 34 3.15 -13.13 -7.29
C THR A 34 1.81 -12.69 -6.73
N LEU A 35 0.74 -13.11 -7.41
CA LEU A 35 -0.63 -12.88 -6.99
C LEU A 35 -1.23 -14.23 -6.59
N GLN A 36 -1.90 -14.29 -5.44
CA GLN A 36 -2.71 -15.41 -5.01
C GLN A 36 -4.18 -14.99 -5.01
N LEU A 37 -4.99 -15.60 -5.89
CA LEU A 37 -6.41 -15.35 -5.98
C LEU A 37 -7.16 -16.20 -4.97
N HIS A 38 -8.07 -15.59 -4.22
CA HIS A 38 -9.00 -16.27 -3.31
C HIS A 38 -10.36 -16.40 -4.01
N VAL A 39 -10.61 -17.57 -4.56
CA VAL A 39 -11.77 -17.86 -5.41
C VAL A 39 -12.83 -18.61 -4.61
N TYR A 40 -14.09 -18.18 -4.73
CA TYR A 40 -15.24 -18.88 -4.22
C TYR A 40 -16.37 -18.86 -5.26
N ASN A 41 -16.90 -20.02 -5.63
CA ASN A 41 -17.91 -20.19 -6.70
C ASN A 41 -17.53 -19.50 -7.99
N ASN A 42 -16.30 -19.70 -8.47
CA ASN A 42 -15.71 -19.08 -9.67
C ASN A 42 -15.63 -17.54 -9.65
N VAL A 43 -15.83 -16.92 -8.48
CA VAL A 43 -15.69 -15.47 -8.29
C VAL A 43 -14.45 -15.19 -7.42
N VAL A 44 -13.58 -14.30 -7.88
CA VAL A 44 -12.44 -13.83 -7.09
C VAL A 44 -12.93 -12.87 -6.00
N LYS A 45 -12.88 -13.30 -4.75
CA LYS A 45 -13.32 -12.52 -3.58
C LYS A 45 -12.26 -11.54 -3.09
N SER A 46 -11.01 -11.95 -3.19
CA SER A 46 -9.86 -11.10 -2.86
C SER A 46 -8.60 -11.60 -3.56
N VAL A 47 -7.59 -10.77 -3.59
CA VAL A 47 -6.27 -11.11 -4.15
C VAL A 47 -5.20 -10.72 -3.15
N THR A 48 -4.30 -11.66 -2.85
CA THR A 48 -3.08 -11.40 -2.11
C THR A 48 -1.94 -11.10 -3.10
N VAL A 49 -1.25 -9.99 -2.88
CA VAL A 49 -0.10 -9.56 -3.68
C VAL A 49 1.14 -9.63 -2.81
N ASP A 50 2.19 -10.29 -3.29
CA ASP A 50 3.53 -10.22 -2.71
C ASP A 50 4.15 -8.86 -3.08
N MET A 51 4.28 -7.99 -2.07
CA MET A 51 4.79 -6.63 -2.21
C MET A 51 6.33 -6.58 -2.12
N GLY A 52 6.98 -7.66 -1.67
CA GLY A 52 8.40 -7.77 -1.42
C GLY A 52 8.81 -7.31 -0.02
N GLU A 53 10.13 -7.19 0.19
CA GLU A 53 10.69 -6.79 1.48
C GLU A 53 10.64 -5.26 1.69
N PRO A 54 10.34 -4.80 2.92
CA PRO A 54 10.43 -3.39 3.29
C PRO A 54 11.89 -3.00 3.55
N LEU A 55 12.27 -1.78 3.17
CA LEU A 55 13.57 -1.19 3.50
C LEU A 55 13.39 -0.04 4.50
N PHE A 56 14.32 0.08 5.46
CA PHE A 56 14.22 1.05 6.56
C PHE A 56 15.30 2.13 6.52
N GLU A 57 16.40 1.87 5.84
CA GLU A 57 17.57 2.76 5.82
C GLU A 57 18.06 2.89 4.39
N ASP A 58 17.74 4.03 3.77
CA ASP A 58 18.29 4.45 2.49
C ASP A 58 18.46 5.97 2.52
N GLU A 59 19.69 6.43 2.73
CA GLU A 59 20.02 7.86 2.83
C GLU A 59 19.70 8.64 1.55
N ARG A 60 19.57 7.95 0.41
CA ARG A 60 19.12 8.55 -0.85
C ARG A 60 17.63 8.93 -0.83
N LEU A 61 16.85 8.31 0.07
CA LEU A 61 15.40 8.47 0.21
C LEU A 61 15.02 9.21 1.49
N TYR A 62 15.81 9.08 2.57
CA TYR A 62 15.52 9.68 3.86
C TYR A 62 16.78 10.04 4.64
N ARG A 63 16.87 11.32 5.07
CA ARG A 63 17.92 11.84 5.93
C ARG A 63 17.44 11.85 7.38
N ARG A 64 17.87 10.87 8.14
CA ARG A 64 17.52 10.74 9.56
C ARG A 64 18.00 11.96 10.35
N GLY A 65 17.14 12.44 11.26
CA GLY A 65 17.46 13.56 12.15
C GLY A 65 17.10 14.95 11.63
N GLU A 66 16.65 15.07 10.37
CA GLU A 66 16.18 16.34 9.81
C GLU A 66 14.67 16.58 10.03
N MET A 67 13.92 15.57 10.53
CA MET A 67 12.48 15.66 10.76
C MET A 67 12.16 16.11 12.18
N GLU A 68 11.36 17.16 12.32
CA GLU A 68 10.83 17.64 13.60
C GLU A 68 9.65 16.79 14.11
N ILE A 69 8.86 16.24 13.19
CA ILE A 69 7.71 15.38 13.54
C ILE A 69 8.18 13.94 13.61
N ALA A 70 7.98 13.32 14.76
CA ALA A 70 8.33 11.93 14.99
C ALA A 70 7.52 10.99 14.09
N GLY A 71 8.22 10.12 13.36
CA GLY A 71 7.62 9.15 12.47
C GLY A 71 8.58 7.99 12.15
N CYS A 72 8.12 7.08 11.34
CA CYS A 72 8.89 5.91 10.90
C CYS A 72 9.02 5.92 9.38
N PHE A 73 10.26 5.96 8.89
CA PHE A 73 10.53 5.79 7.46
C PHE A 73 10.48 4.32 7.07
N VAL A 74 9.74 4.03 5.99
CA VAL A 74 9.65 2.70 5.37
C VAL A 74 9.63 2.87 3.84
N SER A 75 10.46 2.13 3.13
CA SER A 75 10.36 2.04 1.67
C SER A 75 9.76 0.70 1.26
N MET A 76 8.71 0.75 0.44
CA MET A 76 8.10 -0.39 -0.24
C MET A 76 8.45 -0.39 -1.75
N GLY A 77 9.68 0.09 -2.09
CA GLY A 77 10.11 0.41 -3.44
C GLY A 77 9.82 1.87 -3.82
N ASN A 78 9.13 2.59 -2.96
CA ASN A 78 8.92 4.03 -2.95
C ASN A 78 8.92 4.52 -1.49
N PRO A 79 9.32 5.77 -1.22
CA PRO A 79 9.47 6.28 0.14
C PRO A 79 8.12 6.58 0.80
N HIS A 80 7.98 6.14 2.06
CA HIS A 80 6.86 6.40 2.95
C HIS A 80 7.36 6.92 4.29
N TYR A 81 6.67 7.90 4.86
CA TYR A 81 6.89 8.37 6.21
C TYR A 81 5.60 8.26 7.02
N VAL A 82 5.59 7.36 7.99
CA VAL A 82 4.42 7.02 8.80
C VAL A 82 4.46 7.78 10.11
N ILE A 83 3.42 8.58 10.36
CA ILE A 83 3.21 9.37 11.57
C ILE A 83 2.04 8.75 12.33
N PHE A 84 2.29 8.27 13.55
CA PHE A 84 1.23 7.80 14.43
C PHE A 84 0.64 8.98 15.20
N THR A 85 -0.68 9.14 15.11
CA THR A 85 -1.44 10.28 15.64
C THR A 85 -2.83 9.84 16.10
N ASP A 86 -3.48 10.66 16.93
CA ASP A 86 -4.90 10.49 17.29
C ASP A 86 -5.86 11.23 16.33
N ASN A 87 -5.31 11.89 15.30
CA ASN A 87 -6.10 12.63 14.31
C ASN A 87 -5.47 12.50 12.91
N VAL A 88 -6.00 11.57 12.11
CA VAL A 88 -5.54 11.36 10.72
C VAL A 88 -5.87 12.50 9.77
N ASP A 89 -6.80 13.40 10.13
CA ASP A 89 -7.21 14.53 9.30
C ASP A 89 -6.15 15.65 9.25
N GLU A 90 -5.14 15.59 10.12
CA GLU A 90 -3.94 16.41 10.02
C GLU A 90 -3.23 16.30 8.65
N VAL A 91 -3.49 15.23 7.88
CA VAL A 91 -2.99 15.07 6.51
C VAL A 91 -3.35 16.25 5.62
N GLU A 92 -4.53 16.86 5.83
CA GLU A 92 -5.02 17.99 5.01
C GLU A 92 -4.14 19.24 5.16
N SER A 93 -3.71 19.53 6.37
CA SER A 93 -2.91 20.71 6.69
C SER A 93 -1.39 20.49 6.60
N LYS A 94 -0.92 19.27 6.91
CA LYS A 94 0.51 18.99 7.05
C LYS A 94 1.09 18.20 5.86
N GLY A 95 0.28 17.42 5.13
CA GLY A 95 0.75 16.46 4.13
C GLY A 95 1.62 17.08 3.05
N ARG A 96 1.19 18.21 2.45
CA ARG A 96 1.94 18.88 1.39
C ARG A 96 3.32 19.40 1.83
N GLY A 97 3.39 19.96 3.05
CA GLY A 97 4.65 20.45 3.61
C GLY A 97 5.62 19.31 3.87
N LEU A 98 5.11 18.22 4.44
CA LEU A 98 5.90 17.04 4.76
C LEU A 98 6.36 16.27 3.51
N GLU A 99 5.52 16.14 2.47
CA GLU A 99 5.93 15.53 1.19
C GLU A 99 7.21 16.15 0.65
N ASN A 100 7.33 17.50 0.76
CA ASN A 100 8.43 18.27 0.19
C ASN A 100 9.53 18.61 1.20
N HIS A 101 9.51 18.00 2.38
CA HIS A 101 10.49 18.29 3.43
C HIS A 101 11.91 17.89 2.99
N PRO A 102 12.96 18.69 3.31
CA PRO A 102 14.36 18.41 2.95
C PRO A 102 14.89 17.06 3.37
N ALA A 103 14.33 16.46 4.44
CA ALA A 103 14.64 15.10 4.86
C ALA A 103 14.34 14.04 3.80
N PHE A 104 13.51 14.34 2.80
CA PHE A 104 13.14 13.42 1.71
C PHE A 104 13.69 13.93 0.36
N PRO A 105 14.93 13.59 -0.03
CA PRO A 105 15.54 14.08 -1.28
C PRO A 105 14.73 13.76 -2.55
N GLN A 106 13.91 12.71 -2.52
CA GLN A 106 13.04 12.30 -3.61
C GLN A 106 11.55 12.50 -3.30
N ARG A 107 11.24 13.35 -2.29
CA ARG A 107 9.91 13.49 -1.67
C ARG A 107 9.41 12.15 -1.10
N ALA A 108 8.35 12.15 -0.33
CA ALA A 108 7.78 10.94 0.27
C ALA A 108 6.26 10.94 0.24
N ASN A 109 5.65 9.78 0.28
CA ASN A 109 4.27 9.62 0.70
C ASN A 109 4.22 9.78 2.21
N ILE A 110 3.20 10.48 2.72
CA ILE A 110 3.05 10.76 4.15
C ILE A 110 1.77 10.11 4.64
N GLU A 111 1.91 9.15 5.53
CA GLU A 111 0.80 8.43 6.14
C GLU A 111 0.55 8.94 7.55
N PHE A 112 -0.69 9.36 7.84
CA PHE A 112 -1.19 9.63 9.19
C PHE A 112 -1.98 8.41 9.63
N ALA A 113 -1.55 7.77 10.73
CA ALA A 113 -2.04 6.48 11.19
C ALA A 113 -2.54 6.56 12.63
N GLU A 114 -3.78 6.14 12.86
CA GLU A 114 -4.43 6.07 14.17
C GLU A 114 -4.68 4.61 14.54
N MET A 115 -4.21 4.22 15.73
CA MET A 115 -4.45 2.88 16.27
C MET A 115 -5.90 2.79 16.79
N ARG A 116 -6.68 1.84 16.25
CA ARG A 116 -8.08 1.60 16.66
C ARG A 116 -8.30 0.14 17.05
N PRO A 117 -9.35 -0.19 17.80
CA PRO A 117 -9.64 -1.58 18.18
C PRO A 117 -9.94 -2.49 16.99
N ASP A 118 -10.44 -1.95 15.89
CA ASP A 118 -10.83 -2.68 14.67
C ASP A 118 -9.75 -2.68 13.59
N GLY A 119 -8.61 -2.03 13.82
CA GLY A 119 -7.50 -1.94 12.89
C GLY A 119 -6.74 -0.63 12.98
N ILE A 120 -5.95 -0.30 11.97
CA ILE A 120 -5.21 0.96 11.89
C ILE A 120 -5.90 1.84 10.86
N ARG A 121 -6.48 2.96 11.30
CA ARG A 121 -7.07 3.99 10.42
C ARG A 121 -5.97 4.80 9.79
N VAL A 122 -6.01 4.99 8.46
CA VAL A 122 -4.95 5.69 7.72
C VAL A 122 -5.57 6.67 6.73
N ARG A 123 -5.01 7.88 6.69
CA ARG A 123 -5.13 8.81 5.56
C ARG A 123 -3.74 9.12 5.03
N VAL A 124 -3.63 9.31 3.73
CA VAL A 124 -2.35 9.47 3.05
C VAL A 124 -2.33 10.70 2.17
N TRP A 125 -1.19 11.38 2.18
CA TRP A 125 -0.79 12.34 1.16
C TRP A 125 0.21 11.63 0.24
N GLU A 126 -0.24 11.24 -0.96
CA GLU A 126 0.62 10.58 -1.91
C GLU A 126 1.53 11.56 -2.65
N ARG A 127 2.77 11.17 -2.81
CA ARG A 127 3.80 11.93 -3.51
C ARG A 127 3.36 12.28 -4.93
N GLY A 128 3.19 13.57 -5.19
CA GLY A 128 2.78 14.12 -6.50
C GLY A 128 1.29 14.05 -6.81
N SER A 129 0.46 13.45 -5.92
CA SER A 129 -0.98 13.30 -6.14
C SER A 129 -1.85 13.97 -5.07
N GLY A 130 -1.26 14.24 -3.88
CA GLY A 130 -2.01 14.77 -2.75
C GLY A 130 -2.82 13.70 -2.02
N ILE A 131 -3.95 14.09 -1.40
CA ILE A 131 -4.82 13.16 -0.68
C ILE A 131 -5.49 12.21 -1.65
N THR A 132 -5.34 10.91 -1.40
CA THR A 132 -5.99 9.84 -2.18
C THR A 132 -6.82 8.94 -1.29
N GLN A 133 -7.78 8.23 -1.88
CA GLN A 133 -8.68 7.34 -1.16
C GLN A 133 -7.98 6.07 -0.61
N ALA A 134 -6.90 5.62 -1.28
CA ALA A 134 -6.16 4.42 -0.87
C ALA A 134 -4.79 4.35 -1.55
N CYS A 135 -3.78 4.02 -0.76
CA CYS A 135 -2.42 3.74 -1.22
C CYS A 135 -1.97 2.35 -0.74
N GLY A 136 -1.82 1.40 -1.66
CA GLY A 136 -1.47 0.02 -1.30
C GLY A 136 -0.08 -0.09 -0.66
N THR A 137 0.93 0.62 -1.18
CA THR A 137 2.28 0.65 -0.59
C THR A 137 2.29 1.40 0.74
N GLY A 138 1.46 2.45 0.88
CA GLY A 138 1.27 3.17 2.14
C GLY A 138 0.67 2.27 3.22
N ALA A 139 -0.36 1.48 2.88
CA ALA A 139 -0.93 0.49 3.80
C ALA A 139 0.13 -0.51 4.29
N CYS A 140 0.98 -1.01 3.38
CA CYS A 140 2.10 -1.89 3.73
C CYS A 140 3.10 -1.19 4.66
N ALA A 141 3.49 0.05 4.34
CA ALA A 141 4.43 0.82 5.15
C ALA A 141 3.90 1.07 6.57
N VAL A 142 2.60 1.39 6.71
CA VAL A 142 1.95 1.57 8.02
C VAL A 142 1.97 0.29 8.85
N ALA A 143 1.58 -0.86 8.27
CA ALA A 143 1.59 -2.14 8.97
C ALA A 143 2.99 -2.52 9.46
N VAL A 144 4.00 -2.32 8.61
CA VAL A 144 5.41 -2.57 8.92
C VAL A 144 5.91 -1.61 10.02
N ALA A 145 5.60 -0.31 9.92
CA ALA A 145 5.96 0.69 10.92
C ALA A 145 5.32 0.39 12.28
N ALA A 146 4.03 0.00 12.30
CA ALA A 146 3.32 -0.37 13.52
C ALA A 146 3.95 -1.59 14.20
N CYS A 147 4.31 -2.62 13.43
CA CYS A 147 5.01 -3.79 13.93
C CYS A 147 6.40 -3.43 14.48
N LYS A 148 7.19 -2.69 13.71
CA LYS A 148 8.56 -2.29 14.08
C LYS A 148 8.63 -1.42 15.33
N THR A 149 7.59 -0.61 15.57
CA THR A 149 7.50 0.27 16.75
C THR A 149 6.75 -0.36 17.93
N GLY A 150 6.39 -1.66 17.83
CA GLY A 150 5.70 -2.40 18.89
C GLY A 150 4.25 -2.01 19.14
N ARG A 151 3.62 -1.26 18.21
CA ARG A 151 2.23 -0.83 18.30
C ARG A 151 1.25 -1.93 17.89
N ALA A 152 1.66 -2.82 16.99
CA ALA A 152 0.85 -3.93 16.52
C ALA A 152 1.71 -5.15 16.17
N GLY A 153 1.08 -6.30 15.93
CA GLY A 153 1.75 -7.50 15.45
C GLY A 153 2.04 -7.46 13.94
N ARG A 154 2.41 -8.62 13.38
CA ARG A 154 2.78 -8.75 11.96
C ARG A 154 1.58 -8.82 10.99
N LYS A 155 0.35 -8.99 11.50
CA LYS A 155 -0.89 -9.01 10.71
C LYS A 155 -1.79 -7.88 11.16
N ASN A 156 -2.21 -7.04 10.21
CA ASN A 156 -2.94 -5.82 10.50
C ASN A 156 -4.04 -5.57 9.48
N ARG A 157 -5.18 -5.06 9.95
CA ARG A 157 -6.21 -4.44 9.12
C ARG A 157 -5.87 -2.96 8.96
N ILE A 158 -5.74 -2.51 7.74
CA ILE A 158 -5.50 -1.11 7.40
C ILE A 158 -6.78 -0.53 6.79
N ILE A 159 -7.34 0.47 7.46
CA ILE A 159 -8.64 1.07 7.13
C ILE A 159 -8.36 2.43 6.47
N MET A 160 -8.60 2.52 5.17
CA MET A 160 -8.44 3.74 4.37
C MET A 160 -9.82 4.25 3.89
N ASP A 161 -9.89 5.45 3.35
CA ASP A 161 -11.14 6.02 2.81
C ASP A 161 -11.74 5.15 1.70
N GLY A 162 -10.90 4.56 0.86
CA GLY A 162 -11.30 3.68 -0.25
C GLY A 162 -11.56 2.22 0.14
N GLY A 163 -11.40 1.83 1.40
CA GLY A 163 -11.67 0.47 1.88
C GLY A 163 -10.60 -0.11 2.80
N VAL A 164 -10.70 -1.42 3.03
CA VAL A 164 -9.87 -2.14 3.99
C VAL A 164 -8.91 -3.09 3.26
N LEU A 165 -7.66 -3.11 3.73
CA LEU A 165 -6.64 -4.05 3.31
C LEU A 165 -6.15 -4.86 4.50
N GLU A 166 -5.92 -6.15 4.29
CA GLU A 166 -5.23 -7.01 5.26
C GLU A 166 -3.76 -7.08 4.87
N ILE A 167 -2.88 -6.69 5.78
CA ILE A 167 -1.44 -6.68 5.55
C ILE A 167 -0.76 -7.68 6.49
N GLU A 168 0.09 -8.53 5.93
CA GLU A 168 0.92 -9.46 6.69
C GLU A 168 2.40 -9.23 6.35
N TRP A 169 3.20 -8.87 7.34
CA TRP A 169 4.66 -8.90 7.21
C TRP A 169 5.18 -10.25 7.71
N ARG A 170 5.41 -11.18 6.78
CA ARG A 170 5.81 -12.55 7.12
C ARG A 170 7.20 -12.62 7.68
N GLU A 171 7.35 -13.47 8.70
CA GLU A 171 8.64 -13.73 9.32
C GLU A 171 9.48 -14.72 8.51
N SER A 172 8.83 -15.65 7.81
CA SER A 172 9.49 -16.75 7.10
C SER A 172 10.33 -16.30 5.89
N ASP A 173 9.95 -15.21 5.25
CA ASP A 173 10.60 -14.71 4.03
C ASP A 173 10.88 -13.19 4.08
N GLY A 174 10.45 -12.50 5.13
CA GLY A 174 10.61 -11.05 5.28
C GLY A 174 9.71 -10.21 4.37
N HIS A 175 8.88 -10.84 3.51
CA HIS A 175 8.02 -10.14 2.58
C HIS A 175 6.75 -9.60 3.23
N VAL A 176 6.24 -8.53 2.65
CA VAL A 176 4.93 -7.95 2.99
C VAL A 176 3.90 -8.45 1.98
N TYR A 177 2.82 -9.01 2.49
CA TYR A 177 1.70 -9.50 1.70
C TYR A 177 0.48 -8.61 1.92
N MET A 178 -0.09 -8.14 0.82
CA MET A 178 -1.27 -7.27 0.84
C MET A 178 -2.46 -8.00 0.24
N THR A 179 -3.51 -8.19 1.02
CA THR A 179 -4.76 -8.82 0.60
C THR A 179 -5.89 -7.81 0.59
N GLY A 180 -6.65 -7.77 -0.49
CA GLY A 180 -7.83 -6.92 -0.61
C GLY A 180 -8.72 -7.32 -1.77
N PRO A 181 -9.94 -6.76 -1.83
CA PRO A 181 -10.87 -6.98 -2.93
C PRO A 181 -10.42 -6.29 -4.22
N ALA A 182 -11.08 -6.67 -5.29
CA ALA A 182 -11.12 -5.96 -6.57
C ALA A 182 -12.51 -6.13 -7.16
N GLU A 183 -13.06 -5.08 -7.75
CA GLU A 183 -14.43 -5.09 -8.28
C GLU A 183 -14.47 -4.55 -9.71
N PHE A 184 -15.35 -5.13 -10.54
CA PHE A 184 -15.74 -4.53 -11.79
C PHE A 184 -16.71 -3.38 -11.52
N VAL A 185 -16.46 -2.22 -12.12
CA VAL A 185 -17.29 -1.02 -11.93
C VAL A 185 -18.22 -0.81 -13.12
N PHE A 186 -17.66 -0.81 -14.33
CA PHE A 186 -18.43 -0.72 -15.57
C PHE A 186 -17.59 -1.26 -16.74
N GLU A 187 -18.24 -1.46 -17.88
CA GLU A 187 -17.61 -1.73 -19.18
C GLU A 187 -18.00 -0.60 -20.14
N GLY A 188 -17.11 -0.26 -21.05
CA GLY A 188 -17.34 0.78 -22.06
C GLY A 188 -16.46 0.58 -23.28
N GLU A 189 -16.83 1.22 -24.35
CA GLU A 189 -16.08 1.28 -25.60
C GLU A 189 -15.68 2.73 -25.87
N MET A 190 -14.53 2.92 -26.51
CA MET A 190 -14.03 4.24 -26.87
C MET A 190 -13.33 4.13 -28.23
N GLU A 191 -13.60 5.08 -29.12
CA GLU A 191 -12.84 5.21 -30.34
C GLU A 191 -11.45 5.76 -30.04
N ILE A 192 -10.43 5.13 -30.64
CA ILE A 192 -9.05 5.59 -30.57
C ILE A 192 -8.71 6.14 -31.94
N GLU A 193 -8.42 7.44 -32.02
CA GLU A 193 -7.87 8.06 -33.23
C GLU A 193 -6.38 7.64 -33.34
N ASP A 194 -5.96 7.23 -34.56
CA ASP A 194 -4.60 6.79 -34.88
C ASP A 194 -3.58 7.95 -34.87
#